data_1f8dc4e7fdb812471d12aad8c82144b1
#
_entry.id   1f8dc4e7fdb812471d12aad8c82144b1
#
_cell.length_a   1.000
_cell.length_b   1.000
_cell.length_c   1.000
_cell.angle_alpha   90.00
_cell.angle_beta   90.00
_cell.angle_gamma   90.00
#
_symmetry.space_group_name_H-M   'P 1'
#
loop_
_entity.id
_entity.type
_entity.pdbx_description
1 polymer ?
#
loop_
_entity_poly.entity_id
_entity_poly.type
_entity_poly.pdbx_seq_one_letter_code
_entity_poly.pdbx_strand_id
1 'polypeptide(L)'
;DRYKQLIGQMALLPIVNRGIPIVADDYVESDFGTGVVKITPAHDFNDFEIGKRHDLPIINILNFDGTLNKEVPKQYHGLNVDEARKLVLKELEDLGQLVKTEPYKVQIPRSERSNSILQPLITNQWFVNVEKLSEEAIRVVENNETQFIPKNWENTYFNWMNEIQDWCISRQLWWGHRIPAWFGPDKRIFVELNQKAAEKAAELHYGKKVVLKQDDDVLDTWFSSALWPFSTLGWPDETADLKKYYPTNVLVTGFDIIFFWVARMMMMGIHFMDGQIPFKEVYIHALVRDEKGQKMSKSKGNVMDP
;
A
#
# COMPACT_ATOMS: atom_id res chain seq x y z
N ASP A 1 34.00 -4.81 -9.52
CA ASP A 1 34.80 -4.96 -10.73
C ASP A 1 34.78 -6.37 -11.36
N ARG A 2 34.47 -7.43 -10.60
CA ARG A 2 34.48 -8.84 -11.06
C ARG A 2 33.60 -9.09 -12.30
N TYR A 3 32.44 -8.46 -12.37
CA TYR A 3 31.42 -8.68 -13.41
C TYR A 3 31.22 -7.49 -14.36
N LYS A 4 32.06 -6.46 -14.25
CA LYS A 4 31.92 -5.22 -15.02
C LYS A 4 31.82 -5.44 -16.54
N GLN A 5 32.53 -6.42 -17.05
CA GLN A 5 32.51 -6.80 -18.48
C GLN A 5 31.21 -7.46 -18.94
N LEU A 6 30.36 -7.92 -18.00
CA LEU A 6 29.07 -8.56 -18.32
C LEU A 6 27.91 -7.57 -18.34
N ILE A 7 28.09 -6.36 -17.80
CA ILE A 7 27.06 -5.34 -17.76
C ILE A 7 26.62 -5.00 -19.19
N GLY A 8 25.31 -4.98 -19.42
CA GLY A 8 24.72 -4.76 -20.74
C GLY A 8 24.60 -5.99 -21.62
N GLN A 9 25.18 -7.14 -21.19
CA GLN A 9 24.96 -8.41 -21.86
C GLN A 9 23.69 -9.09 -21.42
N MET A 10 23.30 -10.19 -22.07
CA MET A 10 22.13 -10.99 -21.76
C MET A 10 22.56 -12.32 -21.15
N ALA A 11 21.92 -12.70 -20.04
CA ALA A 11 21.97 -14.05 -19.49
C ALA A 11 20.72 -14.84 -19.91
N LEU A 12 20.88 -16.13 -20.20
CA LEU A 12 19.77 -17.00 -20.54
C LEU A 12 19.21 -17.63 -19.26
N LEU A 13 17.94 -17.31 -18.94
CA LEU A 13 17.24 -17.92 -17.82
C LEU A 13 16.88 -19.37 -18.19
N PRO A 14 17.37 -20.39 -17.46
CA PRO A 14 17.06 -21.78 -17.74
C PRO A 14 15.56 -22.08 -17.62
N ILE A 15 15.13 -23.26 -18.09
CA ILE A 15 13.73 -23.74 -18.09
C ILE A 15 12.84 -22.93 -19.05
N VAL A 16 12.81 -21.60 -18.94
CA VAL A 16 11.98 -20.73 -19.80
C VAL A 16 12.72 -20.24 -21.04
N ASN A 17 14.02 -20.45 -21.13
CA ASN A 17 14.88 -20.03 -22.25
C ASN A 17 14.72 -18.55 -22.64
N ARG A 18 14.54 -17.69 -21.64
CA ARG A 18 14.37 -16.25 -21.82
C ARG A 18 15.66 -15.51 -21.52
N GLY A 19 16.05 -14.61 -22.43
CA GLY A 19 17.13 -13.67 -22.17
C GLY A 19 16.72 -12.62 -21.11
N ILE A 20 17.59 -12.42 -20.11
CA ILE A 20 17.45 -11.36 -19.10
C ILE A 20 18.68 -10.46 -19.14
N PRO A 21 18.53 -9.13 -19.06
CA PRO A 21 19.66 -8.21 -19.10
C PRO A 21 20.48 -8.28 -17.81
N ILE A 22 21.78 -8.11 -17.93
CA ILE A 22 22.70 -7.95 -16.80
C ILE A 22 22.88 -6.46 -16.55
N VAL A 23 22.41 -6.00 -15.39
CA VAL A 23 22.46 -4.60 -14.95
C VAL A 23 23.35 -4.46 -13.73
N ALA A 24 23.91 -3.26 -13.50
CA ALA A 24 24.61 -2.92 -12.27
C ALA A 24 23.68 -2.03 -11.42
N ASP A 25 23.57 -2.35 -10.14
CA ASP A 25 22.73 -1.59 -9.19
C ASP A 25 23.40 -1.59 -7.81
N ASP A 26 23.36 -0.45 -7.12
CA ASP A 26 23.99 -0.26 -5.82
C ASP A 26 23.31 -1.08 -4.70
N TYR A 27 22.14 -1.62 -4.96
CA TYR A 27 21.45 -2.55 -4.06
C TYR A 27 22.23 -3.88 -3.87
N VAL A 28 23.07 -4.26 -4.84
CA VAL A 28 23.77 -5.55 -4.81
C VAL A 28 25.08 -5.45 -4.03
N GLU A 29 25.13 -6.12 -2.90
CA GLU A 29 26.35 -6.24 -2.10
C GLU A 29 27.36 -7.19 -2.76
N SER A 30 28.50 -6.66 -3.20
CA SER A 30 29.53 -7.41 -3.93
C SER A 30 30.14 -8.56 -3.13
N ASP A 31 30.12 -8.46 -1.81
CA ASP A 31 30.76 -9.39 -0.88
C ASP A 31 29.75 -10.43 -0.31
N PHE A 32 28.46 -10.28 -0.63
CA PHE A 32 27.46 -11.25 -0.23
C PHE A 32 27.28 -12.35 -1.30
N GLY A 33 27.51 -13.59 -0.91
CA GLY A 33 27.40 -14.75 -1.81
C GLY A 33 28.31 -14.65 -3.03
N THR A 34 27.73 -14.65 -4.23
CA THR A 34 28.43 -14.47 -5.50
C THR A 34 28.58 -13.03 -5.93
N GLY A 35 27.88 -12.08 -5.27
CA GLY A 35 27.74 -10.70 -5.71
C GLY A 35 26.81 -10.53 -6.93
N VAL A 36 25.98 -11.54 -7.22
CA VAL A 36 24.99 -11.51 -8.31
C VAL A 36 23.64 -11.92 -7.77
N VAL A 37 22.60 -11.15 -8.11
CA VAL A 37 21.21 -11.37 -7.70
C VAL A 37 20.33 -11.45 -8.93
N LYS A 38 19.40 -12.41 -8.97
CA LYS A 38 18.34 -12.45 -9.97
C LYS A 38 17.18 -11.55 -9.54
N ILE A 39 16.86 -10.57 -10.37
CA ILE A 39 15.81 -9.58 -10.12
C ILE A 39 14.48 -10.05 -10.71
N THR A 40 13.42 -9.99 -9.89
CA THR A 40 12.05 -10.38 -10.25
C THR A 40 11.05 -9.27 -9.89
N PRO A 41 10.92 -8.21 -10.70
CA PRO A 41 10.21 -6.99 -10.35
C PRO A 41 8.74 -7.19 -9.95
N ALA A 42 8.09 -8.24 -10.41
CA ALA A 42 6.68 -8.49 -10.11
C ALA A 42 6.43 -9.11 -8.73
N HIS A 43 7.44 -9.66 -8.04
CA HIS A 43 7.24 -10.51 -6.86
C HIS A 43 8.17 -10.21 -5.68
N ASP A 44 8.86 -9.07 -5.71
CA ASP A 44 9.67 -8.58 -4.60
C ASP A 44 9.69 -7.04 -4.62
N PHE A 45 9.60 -6.41 -3.44
CA PHE A 45 9.54 -4.95 -3.33
C PHE A 45 10.84 -4.27 -3.77
N ASN A 46 11.99 -4.81 -3.38
CA ASN A 46 13.28 -4.25 -3.76
C ASN A 46 13.54 -4.46 -5.25
N ASP A 47 13.21 -5.63 -5.76
CA ASP A 47 13.33 -5.96 -7.18
C ASP A 47 12.42 -5.07 -8.04
N PHE A 48 11.25 -4.67 -7.52
CA PHE A 48 10.35 -3.73 -8.18
C PHE A 48 10.99 -2.36 -8.36
N GLU A 49 11.64 -1.83 -7.31
CA GLU A 49 12.33 -0.54 -7.38
C GLU A 49 13.55 -0.61 -8.31
N ILE A 50 14.29 -1.71 -8.30
CA ILE A 50 15.37 -1.95 -9.28
C ILE A 50 14.79 -2.01 -10.70
N GLY A 51 13.67 -2.72 -10.86
CA GLY A 51 12.96 -2.81 -12.13
C GLY A 51 12.58 -1.44 -12.71
N LYS A 52 12.10 -0.53 -11.88
CA LYS A 52 11.81 0.86 -12.28
C LYS A 52 13.06 1.62 -12.72
N ARG A 53 14.15 1.53 -11.93
CA ARG A 53 15.41 2.25 -12.24
C ARG A 53 16.04 1.82 -13.56
N HIS A 54 15.89 0.55 -13.91
CA HIS A 54 16.50 -0.07 -15.10
C HIS A 54 15.52 -0.38 -16.22
N ASP A 55 14.26 0.06 -16.10
CA ASP A 55 13.18 -0.22 -17.08
C ASP A 55 13.04 -1.72 -17.40
N LEU A 56 13.10 -2.57 -16.37
CA LEU A 56 13.01 -4.02 -16.55
C LEU A 56 11.55 -4.47 -16.72
N PRO A 57 11.30 -5.52 -17.52
CA PRO A 57 9.96 -6.06 -17.70
C PRO A 57 9.36 -6.56 -16.38
N ILE A 58 8.12 -6.17 -16.09
CA ILE A 58 7.35 -6.64 -14.95
C ILE A 58 6.51 -7.84 -15.42
N ILE A 59 6.91 -9.05 -15.04
CA ILE A 59 6.25 -10.29 -15.45
C ILE A 59 5.62 -10.94 -14.22
N ASN A 60 4.30 -10.78 -14.07
CA ASN A 60 3.55 -11.43 -13.02
C ASN A 60 3.25 -12.89 -13.39
N ILE A 61 3.72 -13.82 -12.57
CA ILE A 61 3.55 -15.26 -12.77
C ILE A 61 2.51 -15.90 -11.82
N LEU A 62 1.84 -15.11 -10.97
CA LEU A 62 0.86 -15.60 -10.01
C LEU A 62 -0.56 -15.19 -10.37
N ASN A 63 -1.51 -16.05 -10.07
CA ASN A 63 -2.91 -15.76 -9.96
C ASN A 63 -3.23 -15.17 -8.57
N PHE A 64 -4.42 -14.59 -8.39
CA PHE A 64 -4.86 -14.04 -7.10
C PHE A 64 -4.99 -15.08 -5.97
N ASP A 65 -5.14 -16.36 -6.32
CA ASP A 65 -5.18 -17.47 -5.36
C ASP A 65 -3.78 -17.99 -4.99
N GLY A 66 -2.71 -17.35 -5.51
CA GLY A 66 -1.32 -17.74 -5.25
C GLY A 66 -0.82 -18.91 -6.10
N THR A 67 -1.61 -19.42 -7.04
CA THR A 67 -1.15 -20.43 -8.00
C THR A 67 -0.42 -19.78 -9.17
N LEU A 68 0.41 -20.56 -9.87
CA LEU A 68 1.13 -20.09 -11.06
C LEU A 68 0.18 -19.95 -12.26
N ASN A 69 0.29 -18.83 -12.97
CA ASN A 69 -0.55 -18.47 -14.10
C ASN A 69 -0.01 -19.00 -15.44
N LYS A 70 -0.53 -18.47 -16.55
CA LYS A 70 -0.16 -18.90 -17.92
C LYS A 70 1.11 -18.25 -18.48
N GLU A 71 1.75 -17.34 -17.76
CA GLU A 71 3.01 -16.70 -18.15
C GLU A 71 4.24 -17.60 -17.93
N VAL A 72 4.06 -18.72 -17.23
CA VAL A 72 5.08 -19.76 -17.02
C VAL A 72 4.87 -20.95 -17.97
N PRO A 73 5.86 -21.84 -18.16
CA PRO A 73 5.68 -23.05 -18.95
C PRO A 73 4.52 -23.92 -18.47
N LYS A 74 3.86 -24.60 -19.39
CA LYS A 74 2.58 -25.31 -19.18
C LYS A 74 2.61 -26.28 -17.99
N GLN A 75 3.73 -26.95 -17.74
CA GLN A 75 3.87 -27.91 -16.63
C GLN A 75 3.75 -27.27 -15.23
N TYR A 76 3.86 -25.95 -15.14
CA TYR A 76 3.73 -25.20 -13.88
C TYR A 76 2.33 -24.59 -13.67
N HIS A 77 1.48 -24.57 -14.70
CA HIS A 77 0.16 -23.91 -14.60
C HIS A 77 -0.68 -24.49 -13.46
N GLY A 78 -1.19 -23.64 -12.59
CA GLY A 78 -2.07 -24.01 -11.49
C GLY A 78 -1.37 -24.64 -10.28
N LEU A 79 -0.03 -24.82 -10.33
CA LEU A 79 0.72 -25.30 -9.17
C LEU A 79 0.80 -24.19 -8.11
N ASN A 80 0.82 -24.58 -6.85
CA ASN A 80 1.19 -23.67 -5.77
C ASN A 80 2.73 -23.45 -5.77
N VAL A 81 3.18 -22.41 -5.07
CA VAL A 81 4.60 -22.01 -5.07
C VAL A 81 5.53 -23.12 -4.56
N ASP A 82 5.11 -23.93 -3.56
CA ASP A 82 5.94 -24.97 -3.00
C ASP A 82 6.06 -26.19 -3.94
N GLU A 83 5.00 -26.54 -4.64
CA GLU A 83 5.02 -27.58 -5.67
C GLU A 83 5.89 -27.15 -6.85
N ALA A 84 5.72 -25.92 -7.31
CA ALA A 84 6.52 -25.37 -8.39
C ALA A 84 8.01 -25.31 -8.03
N ARG A 85 8.36 -24.90 -6.80
CA ARG A 85 9.75 -24.89 -6.32
C ARG A 85 10.40 -26.26 -6.40
N LYS A 86 9.69 -27.31 -5.98
CA LYS A 86 10.20 -28.69 -6.05
C LYS A 86 10.47 -29.11 -7.50
N LEU A 87 9.56 -28.76 -8.41
CA LEU A 87 9.71 -29.09 -9.84
C LEU A 87 10.86 -28.32 -10.48
N VAL A 88 10.98 -27.01 -10.19
CA VAL A 88 12.10 -26.18 -10.66
C VAL A 88 13.45 -26.71 -10.19
N LEU A 89 13.56 -27.08 -8.91
CA LEU A 89 14.82 -27.65 -8.39
C LEU A 89 15.20 -28.94 -9.11
N LYS A 90 14.22 -29.82 -9.35
CA LYS A 90 14.45 -31.06 -10.11
C LYS A 90 14.89 -30.78 -11.55
N GLU A 91 14.23 -29.88 -12.26
CA GLU A 91 14.60 -29.52 -13.63
C GLU A 91 16.00 -28.88 -13.70
N LEU A 92 16.37 -28.04 -12.72
CA LEU A 92 17.72 -27.46 -12.64
C LEU A 92 18.79 -28.55 -12.36
N GLU A 93 18.46 -29.56 -11.55
CA GLU A 93 19.32 -30.71 -11.31
C GLU A 93 19.52 -31.55 -12.60
N ASP A 94 18.42 -31.86 -13.28
CA ASP A 94 18.45 -32.59 -14.57
C ASP A 94 19.24 -31.85 -15.65
N LEU A 95 19.24 -30.52 -15.63
CA LEU A 95 20.06 -29.66 -16.51
C LEU A 95 21.50 -29.50 -16.04
N GLY A 96 21.90 -30.06 -14.90
CA GLY A 96 23.22 -29.90 -14.31
C GLY A 96 23.54 -28.47 -13.86
N GLN A 97 22.51 -27.66 -13.59
CA GLN A 97 22.66 -26.25 -13.21
C GLN A 97 22.39 -25.99 -11.71
N LEU A 98 21.96 -27.00 -10.95
CA LEU A 98 21.83 -26.93 -9.52
C LEU A 98 23.15 -27.23 -8.83
N VAL A 99 23.81 -26.20 -8.27
CA VAL A 99 25.12 -26.37 -7.61
C VAL A 99 24.96 -26.98 -6.22
N LYS A 100 24.05 -26.42 -5.39
CA LYS A 100 23.75 -26.92 -4.04
C LYS A 100 22.43 -26.35 -3.51
N THR A 101 21.88 -27.01 -2.51
CA THR A 101 20.75 -26.52 -1.70
C THR A 101 21.20 -26.45 -0.24
N GLU A 102 21.00 -25.34 0.42
CA GLU A 102 21.37 -25.13 1.82
C GLU A 102 20.17 -24.61 2.62
N PRO A 103 20.04 -25.01 3.91
CA PRO A 103 19.07 -24.38 4.81
C PRO A 103 19.42 -22.90 5.01
N TYR A 104 18.43 -22.02 4.83
CA TYR A 104 18.59 -20.59 5.02
C TYR A 104 17.45 -20.04 5.88
N LYS A 105 17.79 -19.17 6.85
CA LYS A 105 16.79 -18.48 7.68
C LYS A 105 16.39 -17.18 6.99
N VAL A 106 15.12 -17.06 6.64
CA VAL A 106 14.55 -15.86 6.05
C VAL A 106 13.27 -15.46 6.81
N GLN A 107 13.04 -14.16 6.90
CA GLN A 107 11.77 -13.63 7.42
C GLN A 107 10.73 -13.73 6.30
N ILE A 108 9.69 -14.51 6.54
CA ILE A 108 8.60 -14.70 5.57
C ILE A 108 7.37 -13.97 6.08
N PRO A 109 6.78 -13.05 5.29
CA PRO A 109 5.55 -12.37 5.67
C PRO A 109 4.39 -13.36 5.75
N ARG A 110 3.58 -13.24 6.79
CA ARG A 110 2.41 -14.10 7.02
C ARG A 110 1.17 -13.26 7.28
N SER A 111 0.03 -13.78 6.81
CA SER A 111 -1.26 -13.20 7.11
C SER A 111 -1.54 -13.24 8.61
N GLU A 112 -1.90 -12.11 9.18
CA GLU A 112 -2.22 -11.98 10.60
C GLU A 112 -3.41 -12.85 11.05
N ARG A 113 -4.35 -13.12 10.14
CA ARG A 113 -5.56 -13.90 10.43
C ARG A 113 -5.43 -15.40 10.15
N SER A 114 -4.86 -15.76 9.01
CA SER A 114 -4.77 -17.17 8.57
C SER A 114 -3.42 -17.80 8.82
N ASN A 115 -2.40 -17.00 9.18
CA ASN A 115 -0.99 -17.42 9.27
C ASN A 115 -0.43 -17.99 7.95
N SER A 116 -1.14 -17.81 6.82
CA SER A 116 -0.68 -18.23 5.51
C SER A 116 0.49 -17.36 5.04
N ILE A 117 1.40 -17.94 4.27
CA ILE A 117 2.51 -17.21 3.64
C ILE A 117 1.93 -16.23 2.62
N LEU A 118 2.36 -14.96 2.68
CA LEU A 118 1.99 -13.94 1.72
C LEU A 118 3.00 -13.95 0.57
N GLN A 119 2.48 -13.95 -0.65
CA GLN A 119 3.27 -13.81 -1.87
C GLN A 119 3.06 -12.39 -2.42
N PRO A 120 4.15 -11.60 -2.63
CA PRO A 120 4.02 -10.29 -3.25
C PRO A 120 3.41 -10.42 -4.65
N LEU A 121 2.40 -9.60 -4.94
CA LEU A 121 1.68 -9.57 -6.21
C LEU A 121 1.39 -8.12 -6.59
N ILE A 122 1.79 -7.72 -7.79
CA ILE A 122 1.49 -6.39 -8.31
C ILE A 122 0.03 -6.37 -8.80
N THR A 123 -0.74 -5.43 -8.27
CA THR A 123 -2.12 -5.17 -8.65
C THR A 123 -2.36 -3.67 -8.80
N ASN A 124 -3.34 -3.30 -9.63
CA ASN A 124 -3.79 -1.93 -9.69
C ASN A 124 -4.51 -1.57 -8.40
N GLN A 125 -4.10 -0.46 -7.77
CA GLN A 125 -4.67 0.03 -6.54
C GLN A 125 -4.94 1.54 -6.68
N TRP A 126 -5.83 2.05 -5.84
CA TRP A 126 -6.07 3.47 -5.71
C TRP A 126 -5.11 4.08 -4.69
N PHE A 127 -4.48 5.18 -5.09
CA PHE A 127 -3.55 5.91 -4.23
C PHE A 127 -3.95 7.37 -4.13
N VAL A 128 -3.75 7.93 -2.95
CA VAL A 128 -3.70 9.38 -2.75
C VAL A 128 -2.24 9.81 -2.83
N ASN A 129 -1.93 10.70 -3.77
CA ASN A 129 -0.64 11.39 -3.76
C ASN A 129 -0.61 12.35 -2.58
N VAL A 130 0.28 12.11 -1.63
CA VAL A 130 0.31 12.81 -0.35
C VAL A 130 1.37 13.91 -0.29
N GLU A 131 2.23 14.05 -1.27
CA GLU A 131 3.37 14.97 -1.27
C GLU A 131 2.94 16.39 -0.88
N LYS A 132 2.07 17.02 -1.69
CA LYS A 132 1.57 18.37 -1.40
C LYS A 132 0.70 18.47 -0.15
N LEU A 133 -0.04 17.41 0.17
CA LEU A 133 -0.89 17.39 1.36
C LEU A 133 -0.05 17.35 2.64
N SER A 134 1.07 16.64 2.61
CA SER A 134 1.98 16.53 3.74
C SER A 134 2.76 17.81 4.01
N GLU A 135 3.17 18.53 2.97
CA GLU A 135 3.89 19.82 3.09
C GLU A 135 3.13 20.82 3.97
N GLU A 136 1.84 21.03 3.66
CA GLU A 136 1.00 21.94 4.44
C GLU A 136 0.74 21.43 5.86
N ALA A 137 0.54 20.11 6.02
CA ALA A 137 0.34 19.50 7.33
C ALA A 137 1.60 19.58 8.21
N ILE A 138 2.79 19.48 7.64
CA ILE A 138 4.07 19.73 8.33
C ILE A 138 4.17 21.20 8.74
N ARG A 139 3.97 22.12 7.80
CA ARG A 139 4.08 23.56 7.99
C ARG A 139 3.25 24.08 9.17
N VAL A 140 2.00 23.62 9.31
CA VAL A 140 1.13 24.11 10.39
C VAL A 140 1.60 23.65 11.79
N VAL A 141 2.32 22.53 11.90
CA VAL A 141 2.91 22.09 13.17
C VAL A 141 4.21 22.86 13.44
N GLU A 142 5.06 23.05 12.45
CA GLU A 142 6.28 23.85 12.58
C GLU A 142 5.99 25.30 13.01
N ASN A 143 4.90 25.87 12.50
CA ASN A 143 4.44 27.20 12.85
C ASN A 143 3.66 27.29 14.17
N ASN A 144 3.47 26.16 14.88
CA ASN A 144 2.66 26.05 16.09
C ASN A 144 1.19 26.46 15.90
N GLU A 145 0.66 26.37 14.69
CA GLU A 145 -0.78 26.52 14.43
C GLU A 145 -1.57 25.31 14.98
N THR A 146 -0.98 24.12 14.88
CA THR A 146 -1.39 22.90 15.61
C THR A 146 -0.26 22.45 16.51
N GLN A 147 -0.54 22.12 17.77
CA GLN A 147 0.44 21.73 18.77
C GLN A 147 0.14 20.35 19.36
N PHE A 148 1.18 19.53 19.59
CA PHE A 148 1.04 18.26 20.29
C PHE A 148 1.30 18.43 21.79
N ILE A 149 0.46 17.81 22.60
CA ILE A 149 0.56 17.84 24.06
C ILE A 149 0.60 16.39 24.59
N PRO A 150 1.72 15.95 25.19
CA PRO A 150 2.99 16.70 25.35
C PRO A 150 3.79 16.83 24.04
N LYS A 151 4.60 17.89 23.98
CA LYS A 151 5.32 18.32 22.77
C LYS A 151 6.27 17.28 22.15
N ASN A 152 6.79 16.35 22.94
CA ASN A 152 7.69 15.30 22.44
C ASN A 152 7.08 14.44 21.32
N TRP A 153 5.76 14.38 21.19
CA TRP A 153 5.09 13.64 20.11
C TRP A 153 5.19 14.31 18.73
N GLU A 154 5.61 15.57 18.68
CA GLU A 154 5.94 16.23 17.41
C GLU A 154 7.06 15.49 16.67
N ASN A 155 8.06 14.94 17.40
CA ASN A 155 9.13 14.17 16.80
C ASN A 155 8.60 12.92 16.08
N THR A 156 7.64 12.22 16.70
CA THR A 156 6.98 11.06 16.07
C THR A 156 6.19 11.47 14.83
N TYR A 157 5.47 12.58 14.92
CA TYR A 157 4.72 13.13 13.78
C TYR A 157 5.66 13.48 12.61
N PHE A 158 6.71 14.25 12.85
CA PHE A 158 7.66 14.66 11.79
C PHE A 158 8.42 13.47 11.19
N ASN A 159 8.83 12.49 11.98
CA ASN A 159 9.50 11.29 11.46
C ASN A 159 8.62 10.56 10.42
N TRP A 160 7.32 10.45 10.68
CA TRP A 160 6.40 9.84 9.72
C TRP A 160 6.09 10.72 8.52
N MET A 161 5.92 12.03 8.74
CA MET A 161 5.51 12.96 7.69
C MET A 161 6.63 13.28 6.69
N ASN A 162 7.89 13.34 7.16
CA ASN A 162 9.04 13.59 6.29
C ASN A 162 9.40 12.42 5.37
N GLU A 163 8.99 11.21 5.73
CA GLU A 163 9.23 9.99 4.94
C GLU A 163 7.92 9.41 4.37
N ILE A 164 6.86 10.23 4.34
CA ILE A 164 5.54 9.76 3.92
C ILE A 164 5.57 9.34 2.46
N GLN A 165 4.91 8.22 2.17
CA GLN A 165 4.73 7.71 0.82
C GLN A 165 3.27 7.75 0.40
N ASP A 166 3.01 7.67 -0.90
CA ASP A 166 1.67 7.66 -1.45
C ASP A 166 0.78 6.64 -0.72
N TRP A 167 -0.39 7.08 -0.35
CA TRP A 167 -1.29 6.30 0.47
C TRP A 167 -2.21 5.44 -0.38
N CYS A 168 -2.00 4.12 -0.36
CA CYS A 168 -2.94 3.18 -0.93
C CYS A 168 -4.25 3.18 -0.14
N ILE A 169 -5.35 3.51 -0.81
CA ILE A 169 -6.68 3.66 -0.19
C ILE A 169 -7.67 2.57 -0.58
N SER A 170 -7.33 1.68 -1.50
CA SER A 170 -8.18 0.54 -1.87
C SER A 170 -7.91 -0.68 -1.01
N ARG A 171 -8.96 -1.42 -0.66
CA ARG A 171 -8.91 -2.65 0.13
C ARG A 171 -9.81 -3.70 -0.49
N GLN A 172 -9.32 -4.94 -0.58
CA GLN A 172 -10.04 -6.11 -1.07
C GLN A 172 -10.80 -6.76 0.09
N LEU A 173 -11.83 -6.05 0.60
CA LEU A 173 -12.65 -6.48 1.73
C LEU A 173 -14.12 -6.57 1.31
N TRP A 174 -14.87 -7.42 1.97
CA TRP A 174 -16.30 -7.58 1.70
C TRP A 174 -17.17 -6.49 2.35
N TRP A 175 -16.63 -5.79 3.33
CA TRP A 175 -17.34 -4.75 4.07
C TRP A 175 -16.54 -3.44 4.08
N GLY A 176 -17.24 -2.35 3.77
CA GLY A 176 -16.66 -1.00 3.76
C GLY A 176 -17.39 -0.07 2.80
N HIS A 177 -16.87 1.14 2.63
CA HIS A 177 -17.35 2.10 1.64
C HIS A 177 -16.80 1.70 0.26
N ARG A 178 -17.66 1.22 -0.60
CA ARG A 178 -17.28 0.83 -1.95
C ARG A 178 -16.76 2.03 -2.73
N ILE A 179 -15.65 1.85 -3.45
CA ILE A 179 -15.04 2.93 -4.22
C ILE A 179 -16.02 3.43 -5.29
N PRO A 180 -16.30 4.76 -5.32
CA PRO A 180 -17.28 5.35 -6.23
C PRO A 180 -16.68 5.58 -7.63
N ALA A 181 -16.13 4.52 -8.21
CA ALA A 181 -15.53 4.51 -9.54
C ALA A 181 -16.15 3.40 -10.39
N TRP A 182 -16.42 3.72 -11.65
CA TRP A 182 -17.03 2.79 -12.63
C TRP A 182 -16.17 2.70 -13.87
N PHE A 183 -15.93 1.49 -14.34
CA PHE A 183 -15.12 1.21 -15.51
C PHE A 183 -15.97 1.01 -16.74
N GLY A 184 -15.66 1.72 -17.82
CA GLY A 184 -16.23 1.55 -19.15
C GLY A 184 -15.62 0.36 -19.91
N PRO A 185 -16.14 0.05 -21.12
CA PRO A 185 -15.68 -1.09 -21.92
C PRO A 185 -14.19 -1.03 -22.30
N ASP A 186 -13.64 0.16 -22.44
CA ASP A 186 -12.25 0.46 -22.75
C ASP A 186 -11.38 0.70 -21.49
N LYS A 187 -11.91 0.35 -20.30
CA LYS A 187 -11.32 0.58 -18.98
C LYS A 187 -11.24 2.06 -18.58
N ARG A 188 -11.91 2.97 -19.28
CA ARG A 188 -12.04 4.35 -18.85
C ARG A 188 -12.76 4.42 -17.52
N ILE A 189 -12.28 5.27 -16.63
CA ILE A 189 -12.78 5.41 -15.26
C ILE A 189 -13.70 6.63 -15.19
N PHE A 190 -14.87 6.44 -14.57
CA PHE A 190 -15.82 7.49 -14.21
C PHE A 190 -15.98 7.50 -12.70
N VAL A 191 -15.56 8.58 -12.04
CA VAL A 191 -15.70 8.76 -10.60
C VAL A 191 -16.85 9.69 -10.35
N GLU A 192 -17.91 9.18 -9.71
CA GLU A 192 -19.17 9.89 -9.58
C GLU A 192 -19.85 9.56 -8.23
N LEU A 193 -20.80 10.37 -7.81
CA LEU A 193 -21.50 10.17 -6.54
C LEU A 193 -22.34 8.88 -6.50
N ASN A 194 -22.83 8.42 -7.65
CA ASN A 194 -23.62 7.20 -7.74
C ASN A 194 -23.63 6.65 -9.17
N GLN A 195 -24.15 5.43 -9.32
CA GLN A 195 -24.20 4.74 -10.60
C GLN A 195 -24.94 5.53 -11.70
N LYS A 196 -26.06 6.21 -11.38
CA LYS A 196 -26.82 6.98 -12.38
C LYS A 196 -26.01 8.15 -12.93
N ALA A 197 -25.23 8.81 -12.10
CA ALA A 197 -24.35 9.89 -12.50
C ALA A 197 -23.22 9.34 -13.40
N ALA A 198 -22.63 8.20 -13.03
CA ALA A 198 -21.61 7.53 -13.83
C ALA A 198 -22.13 7.07 -15.19
N GLU A 199 -23.34 6.49 -15.25
CA GLU A 199 -23.99 6.11 -16.52
C GLU A 199 -24.23 7.33 -17.42
N LYS A 200 -24.67 8.46 -16.86
CA LYS A 200 -24.88 9.70 -17.60
C LYS A 200 -23.55 10.27 -18.12
N ALA A 201 -22.51 10.28 -17.30
CA ALA A 201 -21.17 10.72 -17.71
C ALA A 201 -20.60 9.84 -18.83
N ALA A 202 -20.80 8.52 -18.72
CA ALA A 202 -20.39 7.58 -19.74
C ALA A 202 -21.19 7.73 -21.04
N GLU A 203 -22.51 7.92 -20.97
CA GLU A 203 -23.36 8.16 -22.15
C GLU A 203 -22.93 9.43 -22.89
N LEU A 204 -22.60 10.48 -22.15
CA LEU A 204 -22.06 11.72 -22.74
C LEU A 204 -20.71 11.49 -23.43
N HIS A 205 -19.84 10.69 -22.82
CA HIS A 205 -18.51 10.39 -23.39
C HIS A 205 -18.57 9.49 -24.62
N TYR A 206 -19.35 8.41 -24.57
CA TYR A 206 -19.41 7.41 -25.66
C TYR A 206 -20.45 7.73 -26.73
N GLY A 207 -21.31 8.74 -26.52
CA GLY A 207 -22.43 9.04 -27.40
C GLY A 207 -23.54 7.98 -27.42
N LYS A 208 -23.48 6.99 -26.54
CA LYS A 208 -24.44 5.89 -26.40
C LYS A 208 -24.38 5.29 -24.99
N LYS A 209 -25.44 4.60 -24.61
CA LYS A 209 -25.45 3.83 -23.35
C LYS A 209 -24.45 2.67 -23.41
N VAL A 210 -23.66 2.52 -22.39
CA VAL A 210 -22.70 1.43 -22.20
C VAL A 210 -22.90 0.79 -20.83
N VAL A 211 -22.51 -0.47 -20.69
CA VAL A 211 -22.51 -1.15 -19.39
C VAL A 211 -21.25 -0.72 -18.64
N LEU A 212 -21.44 -0.25 -17.42
CA LEU A 212 -20.35 0.09 -16.51
C LEU A 212 -20.20 -0.97 -15.43
N LYS A 213 -18.97 -1.24 -15.04
CA LYS A 213 -18.65 -2.08 -13.88
C LYS A 213 -18.11 -1.20 -12.76
N GLN A 214 -18.78 -1.16 -11.60
CA GLN A 214 -18.25 -0.46 -10.41
C GLN A 214 -17.04 -1.23 -9.89
N ASP A 215 -16.06 -0.50 -9.34
CA ASP A 215 -14.94 -1.07 -8.62
C ASP A 215 -15.42 -2.01 -7.51
N ASP A 216 -14.79 -3.17 -7.38
CA ASP A 216 -15.16 -4.17 -6.38
C ASP A 216 -14.52 -3.89 -5.01
N ASP A 217 -13.49 -3.04 -4.97
CA ASP A 217 -12.76 -2.67 -3.76
C ASP A 217 -13.54 -1.66 -2.91
N VAL A 218 -13.17 -1.61 -1.65
CA VAL A 218 -13.67 -0.63 -0.67
C VAL A 218 -12.56 0.32 -0.26
N LEU A 219 -12.94 1.50 0.24
CA LEU A 219 -11.98 2.48 0.77
C LEU A 219 -11.40 1.99 2.09
N ASP A 220 -10.12 2.30 2.31
CA ASP A 220 -9.46 2.19 3.60
C ASP A 220 -10.29 2.91 4.69
N THR A 221 -10.46 2.25 5.83
CA THR A 221 -11.18 2.83 6.99
C THR A 221 -10.62 4.19 7.38
N TRP A 222 -9.30 4.35 7.30
CA TRP A 222 -8.64 5.61 7.61
C TRP A 222 -8.94 6.74 6.62
N PHE A 223 -9.41 6.42 5.41
CA PHE A 223 -9.83 7.44 4.45
C PHE A 223 -11.09 8.17 4.93
N SER A 224 -12.14 7.43 5.28
CA SER A 224 -13.36 8.03 5.85
C SER A 224 -13.11 8.65 7.23
N SER A 225 -12.25 8.02 8.06
CA SER A 225 -11.86 8.55 9.36
C SER A 225 -11.10 9.88 9.28
N ALA A 226 -10.35 10.10 8.20
CA ALA A 226 -9.63 11.35 7.96
C ALA A 226 -10.57 12.53 7.66
N LEU A 227 -11.80 12.25 7.21
CA LEU A 227 -12.81 13.27 6.93
C LEU A 227 -13.64 13.64 8.17
N TRP A 228 -13.47 12.91 9.27
CA TRP A 228 -14.31 13.00 10.46
C TRP A 228 -14.49 14.42 11.01
N PRO A 229 -13.45 15.29 11.11
CA PRO A 229 -13.57 16.61 11.73
C PRO A 229 -14.59 17.54 11.05
N PHE A 230 -14.89 17.33 9.79
CA PHE A 230 -15.78 18.17 9.01
C PHE A 230 -16.97 17.40 8.39
N SER A 231 -16.80 16.14 8.02
CA SER A 231 -17.89 15.37 7.41
C SER A 231 -19.04 15.10 8.39
N THR A 232 -18.75 14.88 9.67
CA THR A 232 -19.76 14.67 10.70
C THR A 232 -20.55 15.94 11.04
N LEU A 233 -20.04 17.10 10.63
CA LEU A 233 -20.69 18.40 10.79
C LEU A 233 -21.50 18.81 9.54
N GLY A 234 -21.59 17.92 8.55
CA GLY A 234 -22.43 18.07 7.38
C GLY A 234 -21.73 18.48 6.09
N TRP A 235 -20.38 18.58 6.09
CA TRP A 235 -19.64 18.81 4.84
C TRP A 235 -20.02 17.73 3.79
N PRO A 236 -20.21 18.06 2.49
CA PRO A 236 -19.80 19.31 1.81
C PRO A 236 -20.83 20.47 1.90
N ASP A 237 -21.94 20.30 2.59
CA ASP A 237 -22.90 21.40 2.77
C ASP A 237 -22.42 22.41 3.79
N GLU A 238 -22.75 23.69 3.56
CA GLU A 238 -22.46 24.78 4.52
C GLU A 238 -23.45 24.81 5.68
N THR A 239 -23.33 23.86 6.59
CA THR A 239 -24.24 23.76 7.75
C THR A 239 -23.90 24.76 8.85
N ALA A 240 -24.89 25.02 9.74
CA ALA A 240 -24.67 25.84 10.92
C ALA A 240 -23.64 25.18 11.88
N ASP A 241 -23.67 23.85 11.98
CA ASP A 241 -22.76 23.09 12.84
C ASP A 241 -21.33 23.15 12.31
N LEU A 242 -21.13 23.02 10.98
CA LEU A 242 -19.82 23.18 10.38
C LEU A 242 -19.23 24.57 10.65
N LYS A 243 -20.03 25.62 10.46
CA LYS A 243 -19.59 27.03 10.71
C LYS A 243 -19.28 27.28 12.19
N LYS A 244 -19.93 26.57 13.11
CA LYS A 244 -19.78 26.78 14.55
C LYS A 244 -18.66 25.95 15.18
N TYR A 245 -18.49 24.71 14.75
CA TYR A 245 -17.64 23.72 15.41
C TYR A 245 -16.38 23.35 14.66
N TYR A 246 -16.22 23.76 13.41
CA TYR A 246 -14.96 23.61 12.67
C TYR A 246 -14.27 24.99 12.52
N PRO A 247 -12.96 25.09 12.81
CA PRO A 247 -12.09 24.09 13.39
C PRO A 247 -12.41 23.82 14.88
N THR A 248 -12.13 22.61 15.35
CA THR A 248 -12.23 22.30 16.77
C THR A 248 -10.99 22.80 17.54
N ASN A 249 -11.06 22.88 18.88
CA ASN A 249 -9.94 23.36 19.67
C ASN A 249 -8.99 22.22 20.03
N VAL A 250 -9.50 21.08 20.50
CA VAL A 250 -8.70 19.98 21.03
C VAL A 250 -9.14 18.66 20.42
N LEU A 251 -8.17 17.89 19.93
CA LEU A 251 -8.31 16.48 19.60
C LEU A 251 -7.63 15.65 20.70
N VAL A 252 -8.32 14.67 21.26
CA VAL A 252 -7.76 13.73 22.25
C VAL A 252 -7.63 12.37 21.60
N THR A 253 -6.42 11.79 21.60
CA THR A 253 -6.15 10.50 20.95
C THR A 253 -4.97 9.76 21.55
N GLY A 254 -4.83 8.47 21.20
CA GLY A 254 -3.66 7.67 21.53
C GLY A 254 -2.47 7.94 20.59
N PHE A 255 -1.26 7.71 21.11
CA PHE A 255 -0.04 7.91 20.31
C PHE A 255 0.08 6.95 19.13
N ASP A 256 -0.55 5.79 19.19
CA ASP A 256 -0.45 4.73 18.18
C ASP A 256 -1.17 5.05 16.87
N ILE A 257 -2.00 6.09 16.85
CA ILE A 257 -2.72 6.54 15.66
C ILE A 257 -2.39 7.99 15.25
N ILE A 258 -1.28 8.55 15.72
CA ILE A 258 -0.80 9.87 15.29
C ILE A 258 -0.68 9.92 13.76
N PHE A 259 -0.02 8.93 13.15
CA PHE A 259 0.12 8.87 11.70
C PHE A 259 -1.19 8.48 11.00
N PHE A 260 -1.84 7.40 11.47
CA PHE A 260 -2.99 6.85 10.77
C PHE A 260 -4.25 7.75 10.83
N TRP A 261 -4.38 8.55 11.87
CA TRP A 261 -5.56 9.37 12.06
C TRP A 261 -5.25 10.87 12.12
N VAL A 262 -4.40 11.31 13.04
CA VAL A 262 -4.12 12.74 13.23
C VAL A 262 -3.55 13.37 11.96
N ALA A 263 -2.45 12.82 11.43
CA ALA A 263 -1.80 13.33 10.23
C ALA A 263 -2.76 13.34 9.03
N ARG A 264 -3.54 12.28 8.85
CA ARG A 264 -4.51 12.17 7.76
C ARG A 264 -5.66 13.15 7.90
N MET A 265 -6.19 13.37 9.11
CA MET A 265 -7.20 14.41 9.36
C MET A 265 -6.64 15.81 9.06
N MET A 266 -5.37 16.06 9.39
CA MET A 266 -4.72 17.35 9.09
C MET A 266 -4.59 17.54 7.58
N MET A 267 -4.05 16.56 6.86
CA MET A 267 -3.93 16.62 5.40
C MET A 267 -5.28 16.88 4.72
N MET A 268 -6.29 16.06 5.06
CA MET A 268 -7.62 16.18 4.44
C MET A 268 -8.37 17.43 4.88
N GLY A 269 -8.29 17.80 6.16
CA GLY A 269 -8.93 19.01 6.69
C GLY A 269 -8.38 20.27 6.01
N ILE A 270 -7.07 20.43 5.98
CA ILE A 270 -6.43 21.58 5.32
C ILE A 270 -6.81 21.64 3.84
N HIS A 271 -6.81 20.48 3.15
CA HIS A 271 -7.14 20.41 1.73
C HIS A 271 -8.60 20.75 1.41
N PHE A 272 -9.56 20.19 2.16
CA PHE A 272 -10.99 20.33 1.84
C PHE A 272 -11.65 21.55 2.49
N MET A 273 -11.02 22.16 3.49
CA MET A 273 -11.55 23.28 4.24
C MET A 273 -10.76 24.58 4.00
N ASP A 274 -10.36 24.81 2.75
CA ASP A 274 -9.73 26.06 2.29
C ASP A 274 -8.52 26.50 3.13
N GLY A 275 -7.66 25.55 3.49
CA GLY A 275 -6.45 25.80 4.27
C GLY A 275 -6.66 25.90 5.78
N GLN A 276 -7.88 25.71 6.28
CA GLN A 276 -8.15 25.75 7.72
C GLN A 276 -7.68 24.46 8.40
N ILE A 277 -6.94 24.61 9.51
CA ILE A 277 -6.55 23.47 10.35
C ILE A 277 -7.77 22.83 11.01
N PRO A 278 -7.82 21.48 11.13
CA PRO A 278 -8.98 20.82 11.76
C PRO A 278 -9.05 20.99 13.27
N PHE A 279 -7.91 21.16 13.95
CA PHE A 279 -7.81 21.35 15.41
C PHE A 279 -6.52 22.07 15.79
N LYS A 280 -6.55 22.80 16.92
CA LYS A 280 -5.43 23.58 17.43
C LYS A 280 -4.47 22.77 18.29
N GLU A 281 -5.00 21.86 19.09
CA GLU A 281 -4.23 21.06 20.04
C GLU A 281 -4.52 19.58 19.85
N VAL A 282 -3.48 18.75 19.89
CA VAL A 282 -3.55 17.28 19.85
C VAL A 282 -3.07 16.76 21.19
N TYR A 283 -3.98 16.39 22.07
CA TYR A 283 -3.68 15.83 23.36
C TYR A 283 -3.48 14.32 23.27
N ILE A 284 -2.26 13.86 23.51
CA ILE A 284 -1.89 12.45 23.39
C ILE A 284 -1.94 11.76 24.73
N HIS A 285 -2.82 10.78 24.87
CA HIS A 285 -2.90 9.94 26.05
C HIS A 285 -2.16 8.61 25.89
N ALA A 286 -1.80 7.98 27.04
CA ALA A 286 -1.26 6.64 27.08
C ALA A 286 -2.35 5.59 26.75
N LEU A 287 -1.92 4.43 26.21
CA LEU A 287 -2.82 3.29 26.04
C LEU A 287 -3.01 2.55 27.35
N VAL A 288 -4.26 2.18 27.65
CA VAL A 288 -4.57 1.28 28.76
C VAL A 288 -4.04 -0.11 28.43
N ARG A 289 -3.34 -0.70 29.39
CA ARG A 289 -2.69 -2.02 29.26
C ARG A 289 -3.26 -2.96 30.30
N ASP A 290 -3.17 -4.25 30.05
CA ASP A 290 -3.51 -5.26 31.03
C ASP A 290 -2.49 -5.32 32.19
N GLU A 291 -2.73 -6.15 33.19
CA GLU A 291 -1.85 -6.34 34.36
C GLU A 291 -0.44 -6.84 34.01
N LYS A 292 -0.27 -7.42 32.80
CA LYS A 292 1.02 -7.87 32.25
C LYS A 292 1.69 -6.81 31.38
N GLY A 293 1.13 -5.61 31.29
CA GLY A 293 1.63 -4.51 30.46
C GLY A 293 1.39 -4.70 28.97
N GLN A 294 0.52 -5.65 28.54
CA GLN A 294 0.22 -5.89 27.14
C GLN A 294 -0.93 -4.99 26.68
N LYS A 295 -0.90 -4.58 25.40
CA LYS A 295 -2.02 -3.86 24.77
C LYS A 295 -3.28 -4.74 24.80
N MET A 296 -4.37 -4.20 25.33
CA MET A 296 -5.66 -4.88 25.34
C MET A 296 -6.23 -5.04 23.94
N SER A 297 -6.75 -6.24 23.65
CA SER A 297 -7.49 -6.49 22.42
C SER A 297 -8.55 -7.57 22.63
N LYS A 298 -9.68 -7.44 21.93
CA LYS A 298 -10.77 -8.43 21.98
C LYS A 298 -10.30 -9.83 21.55
N SER A 299 -9.39 -9.89 20.56
CA SER A 299 -8.85 -11.16 20.07
C SER A 299 -7.96 -11.88 21.08
N LYS A 300 -7.34 -11.15 22.02
CA LYS A 300 -6.53 -11.74 23.12
C LYS A 300 -7.36 -12.03 24.37
N GLY A 301 -8.60 -11.56 24.45
CA GLY A 301 -9.46 -11.75 25.61
C GLY A 301 -8.97 -11.08 26.89
N ASN A 302 -8.11 -10.08 26.79
CA ASN A 302 -7.52 -9.34 27.91
C ASN A 302 -8.11 -7.93 28.07
N VAL A 303 -9.31 -7.71 27.57
CA VAL A 303 -10.06 -6.46 27.73
C VAL A 303 -10.78 -6.46 29.06
N MET A 304 -10.64 -5.39 29.84
CA MET A 304 -11.53 -5.13 30.98
C MET A 304 -12.81 -4.51 30.46
N ASP A 305 -13.94 -5.06 30.87
CA ASP A 305 -15.25 -4.49 30.61
C ASP A 305 -15.49 -3.35 31.64
N PRO A 306 -15.81 -2.13 31.18
CA PRO A 306 -15.95 -0.97 32.06
C PRO A 306 -17.15 -1.06 33.00
#